data_d85bf9f12afb17c928ba525d8bf7f6a1
#
_entry.id   d85bf9f12afb17c928ba525d8bf7f6a1
#
_cell.length_a   1.000
_cell.length_b   1.000
_cell.length_c   1.000
_cell.angle_alpha   90.00
_cell.angle_beta   90.00
_cell.angle_gamma   90.00
#
_symmetry.space_group_name_H-M   'P 1'
#
loop_
_entity.id
_entity.type
_entity.pdbx_description
1 polymer ?
#
loop_
_entity_poly.entity_id
_entity_poly.type
_entity_poly.pdbx_seq_one_letter_code
_entity_poly.pdbx_strand_id
1 'polypeptide(L)'
;RYRKQPPAYIIELEKTARKEQVPIIRRATRDILGYMLRTKKPENVLEVGTAIGYSALYMKENMPKTSRLTTVEKVEMRLVKARENIARYDKDKQITLLEGDAAEVLKELAETGKKYDFIFMDAAKGQYLNFLPWIMEVLTCGGVLVTDNILHEGDILESRYGVTRRDRTIHGRMREYLQALKDMPELDTICLPLGDGLTISTKMC
;
A
#
# COMPACT_ATOMS: atom_id res chain seq x y z
N ARG A 1 24.54 -4.68 1.79
CA ARG A 1 25.42 -3.83 2.63
C ARG A 1 24.94 -2.37 2.75
N TYR A 2 24.14 -1.89 1.81
CA TYR A 2 23.58 -0.52 1.85
C TYR A 2 22.18 -0.43 2.49
N ARG A 3 21.57 -1.56 2.85
CA ARG A 3 20.22 -1.61 3.40
C ARG A 3 20.27 -1.57 4.91
N LYS A 4 19.44 -0.72 5.53
CA LYS A 4 19.18 -0.81 6.96
C LYS A 4 18.47 -2.13 7.22
N GLN A 5 19.05 -2.97 8.05
CA GLN A 5 18.42 -4.25 8.42
C GLN A 5 17.15 -3.95 9.24
N PRO A 6 16.02 -4.57 8.88
CA PRO A 6 14.83 -4.45 9.70
C PRO A 6 15.02 -5.16 11.04
N PRO A 7 14.24 -4.81 12.06
CA PRO A 7 14.24 -5.52 13.34
C PRO A 7 14.04 -7.04 13.18
N ALA A 8 14.58 -7.81 14.12
CA ALA A 8 14.55 -9.28 14.06
C ALA A 8 13.13 -9.83 13.89
N TYR A 9 12.14 -9.24 14.57
CA TYR A 9 10.74 -9.69 14.46
C TYR A 9 10.14 -9.49 13.06
N ILE A 10 10.54 -8.45 12.33
CA ILE A 10 10.12 -8.24 10.92
C ILE A 10 10.68 -9.36 10.03
N ILE A 11 11.94 -9.76 10.28
CA ILE A 11 12.56 -10.87 9.54
C ILE A 11 11.84 -12.19 9.86
N GLU A 12 11.44 -12.38 11.10
CA GLU A 12 10.67 -13.56 11.54
C GLU A 12 9.28 -13.60 10.90
N LEU A 13 8.56 -12.48 10.90
CA LEU A 13 7.28 -12.35 10.22
C LEU A 13 7.39 -12.63 8.71
N GLU A 14 8.45 -12.14 8.05
CA GLU A 14 8.70 -12.44 6.63
C GLU A 14 8.89 -13.95 6.41
N LYS A 15 9.65 -14.62 7.27
CA LYS A 15 9.86 -16.08 7.17
C LYS A 15 8.55 -16.85 7.38
N THR A 16 7.76 -16.46 8.38
CA THR A 16 6.46 -17.09 8.69
C THR A 16 5.48 -16.89 7.54
N ALA A 17 5.35 -15.69 7.01
CA ALA A 17 4.50 -15.39 5.87
C ALA A 17 4.86 -16.26 4.66
N ARG A 18 6.15 -16.38 4.34
CA ARG A 18 6.62 -17.22 3.22
C ARG A 18 6.31 -18.70 3.45
N LYS A 19 6.50 -19.22 4.67
CA LYS A 19 6.20 -20.61 5.02
C LYS A 19 4.71 -20.92 4.89
N GLU A 20 3.86 -19.96 5.25
CA GLU A 20 2.40 -20.08 5.20
C GLU A 20 1.81 -19.64 3.86
N GLN A 21 2.66 -19.30 2.89
CA GLN A 21 2.26 -18.81 1.56
C GLN A 21 1.34 -17.58 1.60
N VAL A 22 1.49 -16.74 2.63
CA VAL A 22 0.80 -15.47 2.71
C VAL A 22 1.52 -14.44 1.83
N PRO A 23 0.81 -13.81 0.88
CA PRO A 23 1.42 -12.77 0.06
C PRO A 23 1.79 -11.56 0.93
N ILE A 24 3.03 -11.12 0.82
CA ILE A 24 3.57 -9.92 1.45
C ILE A 24 4.37 -9.12 0.43
N ILE A 25 4.54 -7.83 0.67
CA ILE A 25 5.30 -6.93 -0.22
C ILE A 25 6.69 -7.51 -0.52
N ARG A 26 7.13 -7.34 -1.77
CA ARG A 26 8.47 -7.76 -2.20
C ARG A 26 9.54 -6.91 -1.52
N ARG A 27 10.74 -7.48 -1.35
CA ARG A 27 11.85 -6.78 -0.68
C ARG A 27 12.23 -5.45 -1.35
N ALA A 28 12.13 -5.37 -2.68
CA ALA A 28 12.42 -4.14 -3.39
C ALA A 28 11.41 -3.04 -3.04
N THR A 29 10.10 -3.33 -3.08
CA THR A 29 9.03 -2.42 -2.63
C THR A 29 9.22 -2.00 -1.18
N ARG A 30 9.49 -2.97 -0.29
CA ARG A 30 9.77 -2.74 1.12
C ARG A 30 10.90 -1.74 1.34
N ASP A 31 12.01 -1.92 0.63
CA ASP A 31 13.19 -1.05 0.80
C ASP A 31 12.91 0.39 0.35
N ILE A 32 12.15 0.58 -0.73
CA ILE A 32 11.68 1.90 -1.20
C ILE A 32 10.76 2.54 -0.19
N LEU A 33 9.73 1.82 0.29
CA LEU A 33 8.83 2.32 1.33
C LEU A 33 9.60 2.79 2.56
N GLY A 34 10.53 1.96 3.06
CA GLY A 34 11.34 2.34 4.21
C GLY A 34 12.22 3.56 3.95
N TYR A 35 12.78 3.72 2.74
CA TYR A 35 13.52 4.91 2.36
C TYR A 35 12.62 6.15 2.35
N MET A 36 11.47 6.08 1.68
CA MET A 36 10.53 7.20 1.56
C MET A 36 10.00 7.65 2.93
N LEU A 37 9.61 6.71 3.80
CA LEU A 37 9.12 7.03 5.14
C LEU A 37 10.17 7.73 6.01
N ARG A 38 11.44 7.31 5.92
CA ARG A 38 12.54 7.96 6.66
C ARG A 38 12.89 9.36 6.13
N THR A 39 12.73 9.59 4.84
CA THR A 39 13.05 10.88 4.20
C THR A 39 11.88 11.83 4.24
N LYS A 40 10.67 11.37 3.94
CA LYS A 40 9.43 12.16 3.95
C LYS A 40 8.97 12.49 5.38
N LYS A 41 9.20 11.55 6.33
CA LYS A 41 8.76 11.66 7.74
C LYS A 41 7.28 12.02 7.88
N PRO A 42 6.37 11.25 7.27
CA PRO A 42 4.96 11.57 7.26
C PRO A 42 4.38 11.58 8.68
N GLU A 43 3.37 12.42 8.91
CA GLU A 43 2.62 12.45 10.18
C GLU A 43 1.49 11.43 10.19
N ASN A 44 0.73 11.34 9.09
CA ASN A 44 -0.42 10.45 8.94
C ASN A 44 -0.24 9.54 7.73
N VAL A 45 -0.13 8.24 8.01
CA VAL A 45 0.05 7.21 6.99
C VAL A 45 -1.24 6.40 6.86
N LEU A 46 -1.66 6.13 5.62
CA LEU A 46 -2.74 5.20 5.32
C LEU A 46 -2.19 4.01 4.53
N GLU A 47 -2.56 2.82 4.93
CA GLU A 47 -2.34 1.59 4.18
C GLU A 47 -3.67 0.98 3.76
N VAL A 48 -3.81 0.67 2.48
CA VAL A 48 -4.96 -0.05 1.94
C VAL A 48 -4.54 -1.46 1.58
N GLY A 49 -4.91 -2.42 2.44
CA GLY A 49 -4.49 -3.82 2.37
C GLY A 49 -3.47 -4.19 3.46
N THR A 50 -3.96 -4.54 4.66
CA THR A 50 -3.13 -4.91 5.82
C THR A 50 -2.54 -6.31 5.70
N ALA A 51 -3.24 -7.24 5.06
CA ALA A 51 -2.96 -8.68 5.13
C ALA A 51 -2.74 -9.15 6.58
N ILE A 52 -1.55 -9.64 6.91
CA ILE A 52 -1.19 -10.07 8.28
C ILE A 52 -0.50 -8.98 9.11
N GLY A 53 -0.48 -7.72 8.63
CA GLY A 53 0.16 -6.60 9.31
C GLY A 53 1.67 -6.47 9.09
N TYR A 54 2.25 -7.22 8.17
CA TYR A 54 3.70 -7.20 7.91
C TYR A 54 4.18 -5.82 7.40
N SER A 55 3.53 -5.28 6.38
CA SER A 55 3.84 -3.97 5.79
C SER A 55 3.58 -2.84 6.77
N ALA A 56 2.44 -2.87 7.48
CA ALA A 56 2.10 -1.89 8.53
C ALA A 56 3.19 -1.81 9.60
N LEU A 57 3.61 -2.96 10.15
CA LEU A 57 4.66 -3.03 11.16
C LEU A 57 6.02 -2.58 10.61
N TYR A 58 6.35 -2.92 9.35
CA TYR A 58 7.56 -2.45 8.71
C TYR A 58 7.54 -0.93 8.49
N MET A 59 6.41 -0.36 8.05
CA MET A 59 6.25 1.09 7.90
C MET A 59 6.40 1.80 9.24
N LYS A 60 5.78 1.29 10.31
CA LYS A 60 5.94 1.79 11.67
C LYS A 60 7.41 1.92 12.09
N GLU A 61 8.25 0.92 11.78
CA GLU A 61 9.68 0.95 12.11
C GLU A 61 10.51 1.98 11.31
N ASN A 62 9.93 2.55 10.27
CA ASN A 62 10.61 3.47 9.37
C ASN A 62 10.02 4.89 9.36
N MET A 63 8.94 5.15 10.08
CA MET A 63 8.35 6.47 10.26
C MET A 63 8.69 7.07 11.64
N PRO A 64 8.50 8.37 11.88
CA PRO A 64 8.66 8.99 13.19
C PRO A 64 7.76 8.33 14.25
N LYS A 65 8.20 8.30 15.51
CA LYS A 65 7.39 7.76 16.62
C LYS A 65 6.09 8.55 16.86
N THR A 66 6.06 9.80 16.47
CA THR A 66 4.88 10.66 16.54
C THR A 66 3.84 10.39 15.46
N SER A 67 4.23 9.72 14.37
CA SER A 67 3.36 9.40 13.26
C SER A 67 2.27 8.40 13.65
N ARG A 68 1.16 8.45 12.94
CA ARG A 68 0.05 7.50 13.06
C ARG A 68 -0.17 6.78 11.73
N LEU A 69 -0.37 5.49 11.81
CA LEU A 69 -0.67 4.63 10.66
C LEU A 69 -2.08 4.07 10.81
N THR A 70 -2.92 4.31 9.82
CA THR A 70 -4.22 3.65 9.67
C THR A 70 -4.08 2.58 8.61
N THR A 71 -4.55 1.35 8.86
CA THR A 71 -4.50 0.26 7.89
C THR A 71 -5.84 -0.43 7.78
N VAL A 72 -6.20 -0.92 6.57
CA VAL A 72 -7.54 -1.43 6.26
C VAL A 72 -7.46 -2.88 5.76
N GLU A 73 -8.28 -3.77 6.31
CA GLU A 73 -8.41 -5.16 5.87
C GLU A 73 -9.85 -5.64 6.06
N LYS A 74 -10.32 -6.53 5.17
CA LYS A 74 -11.68 -7.11 5.27
C LYS A 74 -11.71 -8.63 5.45
N VAL A 75 -10.61 -9.31 5.14
CA VAL A 75 -10.58 -10.77 5.13
C VAL A 75 -10.35 -11.29 6.54
N GLU A 76 -11.35 -11.91 7.16
CA GLU A 76 -11.32 -12.34 8.57
C GLU A 76 -10.08 -13.18 8.94
N MET A 77 -9.71 -14.15 8.11
CA MET A 77 -8.49 -14.96 8.35
C MET A 77 -7.21 -14.13 8.46
N ARG A 78 -7.15 -13.01 7.71
CA ARG A 78 -6.02 -12.07 7.74
C ARG A 78 -6.11 -11.15 8.95
N LEU A 79 -7.33 -10.69 9.26
CA LEU A 79 -7.61 -9.83 10.42
C LEU A 79 -7.17 -10.48 11.73
N VAL A 80 -7.48 -11.76 11.93
CA VAL A 80 -7.03 -12.50 13.12
C VAL A 80 -5.51 -12.38 13.30
N LYS A 81 -4.75 -12.67 12.26
CA LYS A 81 -3.28 -12.58 12.30
C LYS A 81 -2.77 -11.14 12.41
N ALA A 82 -3.43 -10.19 11.75
CA ALA A 82 -3.07 -8.78 11.82
C ALA A 82 -3.25 -8.23 13.24
N ARG A 83 -4.38 -8.52 13.89
CA ARG A 83 -4.64 -8.14 15.29
C ARG A 83 -3.58 -8.70 16.23
N GLU A 84 -3.25 -10.01 16.11
CA GLU A 84 -2.21 -10.66 16.92
C GLU A 84 -0.84 -10.01 16.73
N ASN A 85 -0.43 -9.79 15.48
CA ASN A 85 0.88 -9.23 15.17
C ASN A 85 0.97 -7.77 15.62
N ILE A 86 -0.05 -6.95 15.36
CA ILE A 86 -0.09 -5.54 15.78
C ILE A 86 -0.07 -5.46 17.31
N ALA A 87 -0.91 -6.22 18.02
CA ALA A 87 -0.93 -6.25 19.49
C ALA A 87 0.42 -6.66 20.08
N ARG A 88 1.11 -7.59 19.43
CA ARG A 88 2.42 -8.09 19.87
C ARG A 88 3.56 -7.09 19.67
N TYR A 89 3.58 -6.36 18.54
CA TYR A 89 4.75 -5.60 18.12
C TYR A 89 4.54 -4.08 18.07
N ASP A 90 3.30 -3.58 18.09
CA ASP A 90 3.02 -2.14 18.16
C ASP A 90 2.74 -1.70 19.61
N LYS A 91 3.79 -1.69 20.43
CA LYS A 91 3.69 -1.28 21.85
C LYS A 91 3.38 0.20 22.03
N ASP A 92 3.77 1.02 21.06
CA ASP A 92 3.56 2.48 21.09
C ASP A 92 2.18 2.90 20.57
N LYS A 93 1.34 1.92 20.14
CA LYS A 93 -0.01 2.13 19.61
C LYS A 93 -0.05 3.15 18.47
N GLN A 94 0.90 3.02 17.54
CA GLN A 94 0.97 3.87 16.35
C GLN A 94 0.03 3.41 15.23
N ILE A 95 -0.39 2.13 15.25
CA ILE A 95 -1.20 1.50 14.20
C ILE A 95 -2.65 1.39 14.64
N THR A 96 -3.56 1.89 13.81
CA THR A 96 -5.00 1.68 13.91
C THR A 96 -5.44 0.76 12.79
N LEU A 97 -5.95 -0.43 13.12
CA LEU A 97 -6.53 -1.37 12.17
C LEU A 97 -8.02 -1.07 12.02
N LEU A 98 -8.46 -0.76 10.80
CA LEU A 98 -9.86 -0.63 10.42
C LEU A 98 -10.29 -1.90 9.68
N GLU A 99 -11.38 -2.48 10.13
CA GLU A 99 -11.91 -3.74 9.62
C GLU A 99 -13.11 -3.47 8.74
N GLY A 100 -13.00 -3.77 7.44
CA GLY A 100 -14.08 -3.52 6.50
C GLY A 100 -13.62 -3.51 5.04
N ASP A 101 -14.59 -3.34 4.15
CA ASP A 101 -14.31 -3.15 2.74
C ASP A 101 -13.59 -1.82 2.52
N ALA A 102 -12.49 -1.86 1.77
CA ALA A 102 -11.66 -0.68 1.57
C ALA A 102 -12.40 0.48 0.89
N ALA A 103 -13.37 0.21 -0.02
CA ALA A 103 -14.15 1.26 -0.67
C ALA A 103 -15.06 1.99 0.34
N GLU A 104 -15.68 1.25 1.24
CA GLU A 104 -16.55 1.80 2.29
C GLU A 104 -15.72 2.59 3.31
N VAL A 105 -14.64 1.98 3.82
CA VAL A 105 -13.75 2.63 4.80
C VAL A 105 -13.11 3.90 4.24
N LEU A 106 -12.64 3.88 2.98
CA LEU A 106 -12.06 5.06 2.35
C LEU A 106 -13.08 6.20 2.19
N LYS A 107 -14.33 5.87 1.85
CA LYS A 107 -15.43 6.82 1.79
C LYS A 107 -15.69 7.43 3.17
N GLU A 108 -15.82 6.62 4.21
CA GLU A 108 -16.00 7.09 5.58
C GLU A 108 -14.86 8.00 6.03
N LEU A 109 -13.61 7.63 5.75
CA LEU A 109 -12.45 8.47 6.05
C LEU A 109 -12.51 9.83 5.35
N ALA A 110 -12.95 9.86 4.08
CA ALA A 110 -13.15 11.11 3.34
C ALA A 110 -14.24 11.98 3.97
N GLU A 111 -15.35 11.39 4.37
CA GLU A 111 -16.47 12.08 5.03
C GLU A 111 -16.08 12.67 6.40
N THR A 112 -15.17 12.03 7.12
CA THR A 112 -14.64 12.56 8.40
C THR A 112 -13.69 13.74 8.22
N GLY A 113 -13.26 14.05 7.01
CA GLY A 113 -12.25 15.06 6.70
C GLY A 113 -10.82 14.68 7.10
N LYS A 114 -10.58 13.42 7.49
CA LYS A 114 -9.24 12.95 7.85
C LYS A 114 -8.32 12.97 6.64
N LYS A 115 -7.11 13.46 6.81
CA LYS A 115 -6.10 13.62 5.76
C LYS A 115 -4.85 12.80 6.07
N TYR A 116 -4.19 12.37 5.00
CA TYR A 116 -2.97 11.57 5.05
C TYR A 116 -1.92 12.18 4.12
N ASP A 117 -0.70 12.23 4.57
CA ASP A 117 0.44 12.76 3.81
C ASP A 117 1.29 11.66 3.17
N PHE A 118 0.98 10.40 3.49
CA PHE A 118 1.54 9.22 2.84
C PHE A 118 0.50 8.10 2.76
N ILE A 119 0.25 7.59 1.55
CA ILE A 119 -0.68 6.48 1.33
C ILE A 119 0.06 5.34 0.61
N PHE A 120 -0.05 4.14 1.15
CA PHE A 120 0.41 2.91 0.51
C PHE A 120 -0.78 2.04 0.13
N MET A 121 -0.90 1.71 -1.15
CA MET A 121 -2.00 0.89 -1.68
C MET A 121 -1.45 -0.43 -2.21
N ASP A 122 -1.76 -1.53 -1.50
CA ASP A 122 -1.46 -2.92 -1.86
C ASP A 122 -2.69 -3.80 -1.57
N ALA A 123 -3.75 -3.57 -2.33
CA ALA A 123 -5.05 -4.23 -2.17
C ALA A 123 -5.44 -5.04 -3.43
N ALA A 124 -6.73 -5.36 -3.55
CA ALA A 124 -7.25 -6.05 -4.73
C ALA A 124 -7.10 -5.17 -5.99
N LYS A 125 -6.18 -5.52 -6.89
CA LYS A 125 -5.80 -4.76 -8.10
C LYS A 125 -6.98 -4.28 -8.95
N GLY A 126 -8.02 -5.10 -9.06
CA GLY A 126 -9.24 -4.73 -9.79
C GLY A 126 -10.06 -3.60 -9.18
N GLN A 127 -9.69 -3.12 -7.98
CA GLN A 127 -10.42 -2.06 -7.25
C GLN A 127 -9.66 -0.73 -7.20
N TYR A 128 -8.41 -0.66 -7.66
CA TYR A 128 -7.60 0.54 -7.54
C TYR A 128 -8.25 1.78 -8.15
N LEU A 129 -8.86 1.63 -9.33
CA LEU A 129 -9.59 2.73 -9.97
C LEU A 129 -10.81 3.19 -9.13
N ASN A 130 -11.48 2.27 -8.44
CA ASN A 130 -12.62 2.59 -7.58
C ASN A 130 -12.18 3.27 -6.27
N PHE A 131 -10.97 2.98 -5.79
CA PHE A 131 -10.41 3.62 -4.59
C PHE A 131 -9.87 5.02 -4.87
N LEU A 132 -9.41 5.27 -6.10
CA LEU A 132 -8.68 6.48 -6.48
C LEU A 132 -9.40 7.79 -6.11
N PRO A 133 -10.72 7.97 -6.36
CA PRO A 133 -11.42 9.20 -5.97
C PRO A 133 -11.34 9.47 -4.47
N TRP A 134 -11.54 8.44 -3.64
CA TRP A 134 -11.47 8.57 -2.18
C TRP A 134 -10.04 8.79 -1.67
N ILE A 135 -9.07 8.12 -2.32
CA ILE A 135 -7.64 8.36 -2.05
C ILE A 135 -7.28 9.82 -2.33
N MET A 136 -7.72 10.38 -3.47
CA MET A 136 -7.46 11.78 -3.80
C MET A 136 -8.14 12.75 -2.82
N GLU A 137 -9.31 12.39 -2.29
CA GLU A 137 -9.98 13.20 -1.27
C GLU A 137 -9.19 13.20 0.05
N VAL A 138 -8.67 12.06 0.51
CA VAL A 138 -7.94 11.98 1.78
C VAL A 138 -6.46 12.32 1.69
N LEU A 139 -5.85 12.33 0.50
CA LEU A 139 -4.44 12.68 0.28
C LEU A 139 -4.25 14.19 0.37
N THR A 140 -3.29 14.62 1.21
CA THR A 140 -2.94 16.05 1.34
C THR A 140 -2.22 16.57 0.11
N CYS A 141 -2.25 17.89 -0.10
CA CYS A 141 -1.33 18.57 -0.99
C CYS A 141 0.13 18.27 -0.56
N GLY A 142 1.01 17.95 -1.52
CA GLY A 142 2.36 17.47 -1.27
C GLY A 142 2.43 16.04 -0.69
N GLY A 143 1.28 15.40 -0.47
CA GLY A 143 1.20 14.01 -0.03
C GLY A 143 1.61 13.02 -1.12
N VAL A 144 2.02 11.83 -0.72
CA VAL A 144 2.52 10.80 -1.63
C VAL A 144 1.64 9.57 -1.59
N LEU A 145 1.19 9.13 -2.76
CA LEU A 145 0.55 7.83 -2.99
C LEU A 145 1.57 6.86 -3.60
N VAL A 146 1.78 5.73 -2.95
CA VAL A 146 2.57 4.62 -3.47
C VAL A 146 1.64 3.45 -3.76
N THR A 147 1.61 2.96 -5.00
CA THR A 147 0.79 1.80 -5.38
C THR A 147 1.68 0.64 -5.82
N ASP A 148 1.50 -0.53 -5.19
CA ASP A 148 2.27 -1.74 -5.51
C ASP A 148 1.54 -2.63 -6.54
N ASN A 149 2.31 -3.54 -7.12
CA ASN A 149 1.83 -4.60 -8.03
C ASN A 149 1.18 -4.11 -9.33
N ILE A 150 1.65 -2.98 -9.87
CA ILE A 150 1.06 -2.39 -11.08
C ILE A 150 1.40 -3.14 -12.38
N LEU A 151 2.50 -3.91 -12.42
CA LEU A 151 2.95 -4.61 -13.64
C LEU A 151 2.35 -6.02 -13.78
N HIS A 152 1.77 -6.59 -12.73
CA HIS A 152 1.16 -7.92 -12.78
C HIS A 152 2.07 -8.96 -13.45
N GLU A 153 3.28 -9.16 -12.90
CA GLU A 153 4.31 -10.05 -13.46
C GLU A 153 4.76 -9.71 -14.90
N GLY A 154 4.52 -8.48 -15.34
CA GLY A 154 4.85 -8.02 -16.70
C GLY A 154 3.67 -8.02 -17.67
N ASP A 155 2.55 -8.63 -17.32
CA ASP A 155 1.36 -8.74 -18.19
C ASP A 155 0.85 -7.39 -18.69
N ILE A 156 1.01 -6.33 -17.90
CA ILE A 156 0.58 -4.96 -18.28
C ILE A 156 1.32 -4.43 -19.52
N LEU A 157 2.55 -4.88 -19.75
CA LEU A 157 3.35 -4.50 -20.91
C LEU A 157 2.95 -5.26 -22.17
N GLU A 158 2.29 -6.42 -22.00
CA GLU A 158 1.82 -7.24 -23.09
C GLU A 158 0.54 -6.69 -23.73
N SER A 159 0.29 -7.11 -24.98
CA SER A 159 -1.01 -6.82 -25.59
C SER A 159 -2.12 -7.60 -24.86
N ARG A 160 -3.35 -7.08 -24.86
CA ARG A 160 -4.51 -7.76 -24.27
C ARG A 160 -4.69 -9.20 -24.79
N TYR A 161 -4.20 -9.50 -25.97
CA TYR A 161 -4.29 -10.84 -26.58
C TYR A 161 -3.20 -11.79 -26.11
N GLY A 162 -2.07 -11.27 -25.60
CA GLY A 162 -1.00 -12.06 -24.98
C GLY A 162 -1.32 -12.52 -23.56
N VAL A 163 -2.28 -11.87 -22.90
CA VAL A 163 -2.67 -12.13 -21.51
C VAL A 163 -3.73 -13.25 -21.47
N THR A 164 -3.66 -14.12 -20.44
CA THR A 164 -4.65 -15.20 -20.28
C THR A 164 -6.06 -14.63 -20.12
N ARG A 165 -7.08 -15.37 -20.60
CA ARG A 165 -8.48 -14.92 -20.55
C ARG A 165 -8.92 -14.54 -19.11
N ARG A 166 -8.39 -15.25 -18.11
CA ARG A 166 -8.67 -15.02 -16.67
C ARG A 166 -8.17 -13.65 -16.22
N ASP A 167 -7.00 -13.23 -16.69
CA ASP A 167 -6.30 -12.04 -16.21
C ASP A 167 -6.64 -10.78 -17.03
N ARG A 168 -7.35 -10.92 -18.16
CA ARG A 168 -7.72 -9.81 -19.05
C ARG A 168 -8.50 -8.69 -18.35
N THR A 169 -9.36 -9.04 -17.40
CA THR A 169 -10.15 -8.04 -16.67
C THR A 169 -9.25 -7.22 -15.73
N ILE A 170 -8.33 -7.89 -15.01
CA ILE A 170 -7.37 -7.21 -14.11
C ILE A 170 -6.42 -6.36 -14.94
N HIS A 171 -5.90 -6.91 -16.05
CA HIS A 171 -5.07 -6.19 -17.00
C HIS A 171 -5.75 -4.91 -17.53
N GLY A 172 -7.01 -5.00 -17.98
CA GLY A 172 -7.77 -3.83 -18.44
C GLY A 172 -7.91 -2.77 -17.35
N ARG A 173 -8.40 -3.16 -16.17
CA ARG A 173 -8.58 -2.24 -15.03
C ARG A 173 -7.28 -1.59 -14.55
N MET A 174 -6.17 -2.32 -14.59
CA MET A 174 -4.89 -1.76 -14.20
C MET A 174 -4.39 -0.73 -15.22
N ARG A 175 -4.60 -0.97 -16.53
CA ARG A 175 -4.28 0.03 -17.55
C ARG A 175 -5.15 1.29 -17.43
N GLU A 176 -6.43 1.12 -17.14
CA GLU A 176 -7.34 2.24 -16.86
C GLU A 176 -6.87 3.03 -15.63
N TYR A 177 -6.43 2.36 -14.57
CA TYR A 177 -5.87 3.00 -13.38
C TYR A 177 -4.59 3.79 -13.70
N LEU A 178 -3.64 3.19 -14.43
CA LEU A 178 -2.41 3.88 -14.83
C LEU A 178 -2.69 5.08 -15.76
N GLN A 179 -3.68 4.94 -16.65
CA GLN A 179 -4.13 6.05 -17.50
C GLN A 179 -4.76 7.16 -16.66
N ALA A 180 -5.61 6.81 -15.68
CA ALA A 180 -6.20 7.79 -14.77
C ALA A 180 -5.14 8.57 -13.98
N LEU A 181 -4.10 7.89 -13.43
CA LEU A 181 -2.99 8.56 -12.76
C LEU A 181 -2.25 9.54 -13.67
N LYS A 182 -2.05 9.17 -14.95
CA LYS A 182 -1.39 10.00 -15.95
C LYS A 182 -2.20 11.22 -16.32
N ASP A 183 -3.54 11.07 -16.42
CA ASP A 183 -4.45 12.11 -16.90
C ASP A 183 -4.88 13.08 -15.79
N MET A 184 -4.58 12.77 -14.51
CA MET A 184 -4.86 13.66 -13.38
C MET A 184 -3.81 14.78 -13.29
N PRO A 185 -4.19 16.05 -13.59
CA PRO A 185 -3.25 17.17 -13.57
C PRO A 185 -2.70 17.49 -12.18
N GLU A 186 -3.42 17.10 -11.13
CA GLU A 186 -3.02 17.26 -9.74
C GLU A 186 -2.05 16.18 -9.24
N LEU A 187 -1.68 15.19 -10.08
CA LEU A 187 -0.71 14.15 -9.71
C LEU A 187 0.54 14.23 -10.58
N ASP A 188 1.71 14.30 -9.93
CA ASP A 188 2.99 14.00 -10.57
C ASP A 188 3.35 12.53 -10.28
N THR A 189 3.36 11.71 -11.32
CA THR A 189 3.45 10.25 -11.20
C THR A 189 4.63 9.69 -11.95
N ILE A 190 5.41 8.83 -11.28
CA ILE A 190 6.42 7.98 -11.90
C ILE A 190 6.08 6.50 -11.74
N CYS A 191 6.46 5.69 -12.74
CA CYS A 191 6.36 4.25 -12.69
C CYS A 191 7.76 3.64 -12.56
N LEU A 192 7.94 2.75 -11.61
CA LEU A 192 9.19 2.05 -11.34
C LEU A 192 9.03 0.56 -11.60
N PRO A 193 9.85 -0.07 -12.47
CA PRO A 193 9.80 -1.50 -12.74
C PRO A 193 10.55 -2.28 -11.64
N LEU A 194 10.16 -2.08 -10.38
CA LEU A 194 10.73 -2.71 -9.20
C LEU A 194 9.72 -3.65 -8.56
N GLY A 195 10.17 -4.85 -8.19
CA GLY A 195 9.26 -5.85 -7.63
C GLY A 195 8.25 -6.32 -8.66
N ASP A 196 6.98 -6.07 -8.44
CA ASP A 196 5.87 -6.31 -9.37
C ASP A 196 5.34 -4.99 -9.98
N GLY A 197 6.24 -4.01 -10.06
CA GLY A 197 5.94 -2.65 -10.51
C GLY A 197 5.31 -1.77 -9.43
N LEU A 198 5.77 -0.53 -9.38
CA LEU A 198 5.38 0.46 -8.38
C LEU A 198 5.07 1.79 -9.07
N THR A 199 3.97 2.46 -8.69
CA THR A 199 3.83 3.90 -8.94
C THR A 199 4.11 4.70 -7.69
N ILE A 200 4.71 5.87 -7.88
CA ILE A 200 4.85 6.90 -6.87
C ILE A 200 4.23 8.16 -7.45
N SER A 201 3.15 8.63 -6.83
CA SER A 201 2.41 9.82 -7.24
C SER A 201 2.45 10.86 -6.13
N THR A 202 2.80 12.10 -6.45
CA THR A 202 2.74 13.23 -5.50
C THR A 202 1.57 14.12 -5.87
N LYS A 203 0.71 14.45 -4.90
CA LYS A 203 -0.39 15.40 -5.11
C LYS A 203 0.16 16.81 -5.14
N MET A 204 0.05 17.44 -6.30
CA MET A 204 0.45 18.82 -6.50
C MET A 204 -0.61 19.78 -5.93
N CYS A 205 -0.17 20.98 -5.57
CA CYS A 205 -1.08 22.02 -5.05
C CYS A 205 -1.63 22.86 -6.18
#